data_7fa64d617afc775932af9fefa6aa445d
#
_entry.id   7fa64d617afc775932af9fefa6aa445d
#
_cell.length_a   1.000
_cell.length_b   1.000
_cell.length_c   1.000
_cell.angle_alpha   90.00
_cell.angle_beta   90.00
_cell.angle_gamma   90.00
#
_symmetry.space_group_name_H-M   'P 1'
#
loop_
_entity.id
_entity.type
_entity.pdbx_description
1 polymer ?
#
loop_
_entity_poly.entity_id
_entity_poly.type
_entity_poly.pdbx_seq_one_letter_code
_entity_poly.pdbx_strand_id
1 'polypeptide(L)'
;MNRSISRSRINILDANVANEIINAIKIPKNAIVFDINPGSGMLTHALLQNKNVKKVFSLEPLKHIVSYLQMNLTILILALTSTHKPLKEELQHRYDVFEVDPMLEADFLNKKEDFSDIPISSWEMGHPSLISVSQIPFGKMGDQMISSIISMIYDKWGLQSFGRIPMYLITHSRQAERLLSGEGDNKRSQLNLFAEGLGDMELLQIFKDGFYPKGEYALLDLKPFITPKITGAGTEKLLKDLSFDSKTLITNLTVEQFNEIAEKYDNWPFKPEVLLYPFDPFYKVRRRV
;
A
#
# COMPACT_ATOMS: atom_id res chain seq x y z
N MET A 1 14.56 -20.65 -5.07
CA MET A 1 13.85 -19.40 -5.42
C MET A 1 12.46 -19.76 -5.93
N ASN A 2 11.44 -19.29 -5.28
CA ASN A 2 10.07 -19.70 -5.59
C ASN A 2 9.64 -19.03 -6.91
N ARG A 3 9.61 -19.75 -8.04
CA ARG A 3 9.25 -19.24 -9.38
C ARG A 3 7.88 -18.53 -9.43
N SER A 4 7.00 -18.81 -8.44
CA SER A 4 5.68 -18.18 -8.35
C SER A 4 5.75 -16.72 -7.91
N ILE A 5 6.68 -16.36 -7.02
CA ILE A 5 6.86 -14.99 -6.51
C ILE A 5 7.33 -14.05 -7.62
N SER A 6 8.28 -14.51 -8.44
CA SER A 6 8.80 -13.71 -9.56
C SER A 6 7.74 -13.40 -10.64
N ARG A 7 6.73 -14.29 -10.82
CA ARG A 7 5.70 -14.15 -11.87
C ARG A 7 4.55 -13.21 -11.47
N SER A 8 4.35 -12.96 -10.18
CA SER A 8 3.25 -12.10 -9.71
C SER A 8 3.64 -10.62 -9.63
N ARG A 9 4.92 -10.29 -9.77
CA ARG A 9 5.41 -8.91 -9.62
C ARG A 9 5.11 -8.07 -10.85
N ILE A 10 4.80 -6.81 -10.59
CA ILE A 10 4.69 -5.77 -11.60
C ILE A 10 6.05 -5.09 -11.75
N ASN A 11 6.41 -4.75 -12.98
CA ASN A 11 7.56 -3.91 -13.28
C ASN A 11 7.18 -2.87 -14.31
N ILE A 12 7.47 -1.62 -14.05
CA ILE A 12 7.35 -0.53 -15.02
C ILE A 12 8.63 -0.56 -15.86
N LEU A 13 8.47 -0.68 -17.18
CA LEU A 13 9.58 -0.79 -18.13
C LEU A 13 9.74 0.45 -19.01
N ASP A 14 8.73 1.30 -19.08
CA ASP A 14 8.71 2.51 -19.91
C ASP A 14 8.86 3.76 -19.03
N ALA A 15 9.86 4.57 -19.36
CA ALA A 15 10.11 5.83 -18.67
C ALA A 15 8.97 6.84 -18.84
N ASN A 16 8.28 6.83 -19.98
CA ASN A 16 7.13 7.71 -20.21
C ASN A 16 6.00 7.35 -19.26
N VAL A 17 5.72 6.05 -19.09
CA VAL A 17 4.71 5.57 -18.14
C VAL A 17 5.08 5.94 -16.70
N ALA A 18 6.35 5.81 -16.31
CA ALA A 18 6.81 6.26 -15.00
C ALA A 18 6.57 7.76 -14.80
N ASN A 19 6.86 8.59 -15.81
CA ASN A 19 6.62 10.02 -15.77
C ASN A 19 5.11 10.37 -15.75
N GLU A 20 4.29 9.64 -16.48
CA GLU A 20 2.82 9.80 -16.42
C GLU A 20 2.29 9.52 -15.02
N ILE A 21 2.76 8.46 -14.36
CA ILE A 21 2.43 8.15 -12.97
C ILE A 21 2.82 9.31 -12.06
N ILE A 22 4.05 9.82 -12.18
CA ILE A 22 4.53 10.96 -11.38
C ILE A 22 3.69 12.21 -11.58
N ASN A 23 3.22 12.46 -12.80
CA ASN A 23 2.37 13.59 -13.10
C ASN A 23 0.93 13.43 -12.59
N ALA A 24 0.43 12.19 -12.49
CA ALA A 24 -0.90 11.89 -11.99
C ALA A 24 -1.00 11.95 -10.46
N ILE A 25 0.08 11.68 -9.73
CA ILE A 25 0.10 11.70 -8.27
C ILE A 25 0.39 13.12 -7.73
N LYS A 26 -0.21 13.42 -6.57
CA LYS A 26 0.01 14.71 -5.88
C LYS A 26 1.24 14.63 -4.99
N ILE A 27 2.39 15.04 -5.50
CA ILE A 27 3.64 15.07 -4.74
C ILE A 27 3.78 16.42 -4.04
N PRO A 28 3.72 16.46 -2.68
CA PRO A 28 3.93 17.69 -1.93
C PRO A 28 5.37 18.21 -2.07
N LYS A 29 5.58 19.49 -1.78
CA LYS A 29 6.96 20.04 -1.72
C LYS A 29 7.76 19.37 -0.60
N ASN A 30 9.03 19.10 -0.89
CA ASN A 30 9.93 18.40 0.01
C ASN A 30 9.42 17.00 0.39
N ALA A 31 8.75 16.32 -0.52
CA ALA A 31 8.18 15.00 -0.27
C ALA A 31 9.26 13.97 0.08
N ILE A 32 8.93 13.15 1.07
CA ILE A 32 9.59 11.87 1.33
C ILE A 32 8.66 10.80 0.76
N VAL A 33 9.20 9.92 -0.07
CA VAL A 33 8.41 8.90 -0.77
C VAL A 33 8.86 7.51 -0.36
N PHE A 34 7.94 6.69 0.12
CA PHE A 34 8.16 5.25 0.20
C PHE A 34 7.74 4.61 -1.13
N ASP A 35 8.72 4.05 -1.85
CA ASP A 35 8.55 3.31 -3.08
C ASP A 35 8.58 1.80 -2.75
N ILE A 36 7.39 1.19 -2.73
CA ILE A 36 7.20 -0.17 -2.26
C ILE A 36 7.14 -1.12 -3.46
N ASN A 37 7.95 -2.16 -3.43
CA ASN A 37 8.17 -3.08 -4.54
C ASN A 37 8.66 -2.35 -5.80
N PRO A 38 9.74 -1.57 -5.75
CA PRO A 38 10.22 -0.73 -6.85
C PRO A 38 10.54 -1.48 -8.16
N GLY A 39 10.73 -2.80 -8.07
CA GLY A 39 10.97 -3.67 -9.22
C GLY A 39 12.18 -3.23 -10.05
N SER A 40 11.94 -2.82 -11.31
CA SER A 40 12.99 -2.35 -12.22
C SER A 40 13.67 -1.02 -11.78
N GLY A 41 13.08 -0.29 -10.83
CA GLY A 41 13.57 1.02 -10.39
C GLY A 41 13.19 2.18 -11.32
N MET A 42 12.40 1.95 -12.36
CA MET A 42 12.01 2.99 -13.31
C MET A 42 11.20 4.10 -12.64
N LEU A 43 10.28 3.74 -11.75
CA LEU A 43 9.52 4.70 -10.97
C LEU A 43 10.39 5.43 -9.95
N THR A 44 11.26 4.71 -9.24
CA THR A 44 12.25 5.29 -8.32
C THR A 44 13.08 6.36 -9.01
N HIS A 45 13.53 6.07 -10.24
CA HIS A 45 14.28 7.02 -11.05
C HIS A 45 13.47 8.29 -11.36
N ALA A 46 12.23 8.13 -11.82
CA ALA A 46 11.35 9.27 -12.12
C ALA A 46 11.03 10.10 -10.86
N LEU A 47 10.85 9.45 -9.70
CA LEU A 47 10.68 10.12 -8.41
C LEU A 47 11.89 10.99 -8.05
N LEU A 48 13.11 10.45 -8.21
CA LEU A 48 14.36 11.18 -7.91
C LEU A 48 14.58 12.39 -8.82
N GLN A 49 14.04 12.38 -10.03
CA GLN A 49 14.09 13.52 -10.95
C GLN A 49 13.07 14.60 -10.63
N ASN A 50 12.02 14.29 -9.83
CA ASN A 50 11.00 15.26 -9.47
C ASN A 50 11.53 16.26 -8.44
N LYS A 51 11.45 17.55 -8.76
CA LYS A 51 11.92 18.65 -7.90
C LYS A 51 11.24 18.77 -6.54
N ASN A 52 10.05 18.21 -6.41
CA ASN A 52 9.30 18.22 -5.16
C ASN A 52 9.72 17.08 -4.23
N VAL A 53 10.43 16.06 -4.73
CA VAL A 53 10.88 14.93 -3.93
C VAL A 53 12.20 15.25 -3.24
N LYS A 54 12.20 15.23 -1.93
CA LYS A 54 13.40 15.41 -1.10
C LYS A 54 14.16 14.08 -0.96
N LYS A 55 13.44 12.98 -0.71
CA LYS A 55 14.05 11.67 -0.46
C LYS A 55 13.12 10.53 -0.90
N VAL A 56 13.71 9.44 -1.36
CA VAL A 56 13.01 8.19 -1.71
C VAL A 56 13.59 7.06 -0.86
N PHE A 57 12.72 6.33 -0.20
CA PHE A 57 13.01 5.07 0.48
C PHE A 57 12.38 3.93 -0.31
N SER A 58 13.20 3.09 -0.93
CA SER A 58 12.72 1.89 -1.63
C SER A 58 12.71 0.70 -0.71
N LEU A 59 11.55 0.05 -0.57
CA LEU A 59 11.34 -1.13 0.25
C LEU A 59 11.13 -2.36 -0.66
N GLU A 60 12.10 -3.27 -0.66
CA GLU A 60 12.17 -4.39 -1.61
C GLU A 60 12.49 -5.70 -0.89
N PRO A 61 11.59 -6.70 -0.89
CA PRO A 61 11.82 -7.95 -0.18
C PRO A 61 12.82 -8.89 -0.87
N LEU A 62 13.23 -8.62 -2.11
CA LEU A 62 14.10 -9.51 -2.87
C LEU A 62 15.53 -8.97 -2.96
N LYS A 63 16.44 -9.59 -2.25
CA LYS A 63 17.86 -9.23 -2.17
C LYS A 63 18.51 -8.95 -3.51
N HIS A 64 18.25 -9.77 -4.53
CA HIS A 64 18.87 -9.58 -5.86
C HIS A 64 18.35 -8.31 -6.55
N ILE A 65 17.10 -7.88 -6.28
CA ILE A 65 16.56 -6.60 -6.77
C ILE A 65 17.19 -5.45 -5.99
N VAL A 66 17.32 -5.57 -4.67
CA VAL A 66 18.03 -4.58 -3.85
C VAL A 66 19.44 -4.34 -4.40
N SER A 67 20.21 -5.41 -4.62
CA SER A 67 21.55 -5.31 -5.20
C SER A 67 21.56 -4.67 -6.59
N TYR A 68 20.56 -5.01 -7.42
CA TYR A 68 20.39 -4.42 -8.75
C TYR A 68 20.10 -2.91 -8.64
N LEU A 69 19.18 -2.51 -7.76
CA LEU A 69 18.80 -1.10 -7.54
C LEU A 69 19.99 -0.28 -7.02
N GLN A 70 20.72 -0.80 -6.05
CA GLN A 70 21.92 -0.15 -5.51
C GLN A 70 22.96 0.10 -6.61
N MET A 71 23.21 -0.90 -7.45
CA MET A 71 24.17 -0.79 -8.55
C MET A 71 23.68 0.18 -9.64
N ASN A 72 22.44 0.04 -10.11
CA ASN A 72 21.94 0.83 -11.24
C ASN A 72 21.67 2.29 -10.87
N LEU A 73 21.18 2.56 -9.67
CA LEU A 73 21.04 3.95 -9.22
C LEU A 73 22.40 4.62 -9.01
N THR A 74 23.40 3.87 -8.55
CA THR A 74 24.79 4.39 -8.52
C THR A 74 25.29 4.72 -9.92
N ILE A 75 25.08 3.83 -10.91
CA ILE A 75 25.46 4.08 -12.32
C ILE A 75 24.67 5.27 -12.88
N LEU A 76 23.39 5.36 -12.59
CA LEU A 76 22.55 6.47 -13.03
C LEU A 76 23.00 7.80 -12.42
N ILE A 77 23.27 7.82 -11.12
CA ILE A 77 23.83 8.98 -10.42
C ILE A 77 25.17 9.37 -11.09
N LEU A 78 26.01 8.40 -11.41
CA LEU A 78 27.27 8.63 -12.12
C LEU A 78 27.04 9.18 -13.53
N ALA A 79 26.07 8.65 -14.28
CA ALA A 79 25.76 9.11 -15.63
C ALA A 79 25.19 10.54 -15.67
N LEU A 80 24.33 10.87 -14.71
CA LEU A 80 23.76 12.22 -14.58
C LEU A 80 24.76 13.23 -14.03
N THR A 81 25.81 12.77 -13.35
CA THR A 81 26.78 13.62 -12.66
C THR A 81 28.15 13.65 -13.35
N SER A 82 28.29 13.09 -14.56
CA SER A 82 29.51 13.09 -15.32
C SER A 82 30.10 14.49 -15.56
N THR A 83 29.34 15.55 -15.31
CA THR A 83 29.74 16.95 -15.43
C THR A 83 29.86 17.72 -14.11
N HIS A 84 29.31 17.22 -12.96
CA HIS A 84 29.34 17.96 -11.68
C HIS A 84 29.46 17.06 -10.45
N LYS A 85 30.64 17.02 -9.80
CA LYS A 85 30.87 16.32 -8.52
C LYS A 85 29.86 16.59 -7.40
N PRO A 86 29.37 17.84 -7.17
CA PRO A 86 28.41 18.13 -6.09
C PRO A 86 27.07 17.41 -6.24
N LEU A 87 26.61 17.17 -7.47
CA LEU A 87 25.34 16.51 -7.73
C LEU A 87 25.32 15.03 -7.30
N LYS A 88 26.49 14.37 -7.31
CA LYS A 88 26.62 12.97 -6.90
C LYS A 88 26.37 12.78 -5.41
N GLU A 89 26.97 13.62 -4.58
CA GLU A 89 26.79 13.55 -3.12
C GLU A 89 25.35 13.89 -2.73
N GLU A 90 24.77 14.92 -3.35
CA GLU A 90 23.38 15.32 -3.12
C GLU A 90 22.39 14.21 -3.46
N LEU A 91 22.55 13.51 -4.59
CA LEU A 91 21.66 12.41 -4.98
C LEU A 91 21.85 11.15 -4.12
N GLN A 92 23.07 10.87 -3.63
CA GLN A 92 23.31 9.76 -2.71
C GLN A 92 22.54 9.90 -1.40
N HIS A 93 22.39 11.12 -0.87
CA HIS A 93 21.60 11.38 0.35
C HIS A 93 20.08 11.35 0.12
N ARG A 94 19.65 11.38 -1.15
CA ARG A 94 18.22 11.39 -1.50
C ARG A 94 17.62 10.01 -1.73
N TYR A 95 18.42 8.94 -1.66
CA TYR A 95 17.96 7.59 -1.95
C TYR A 95 18.53 6.57 -0.99
N ASP A 96 17.64 5.78 -0.41
CA ASP A 96 17.97 4.58 0.36
C ASP A 96 17.13 3.40 -0.12
N VAL A 97 17.73 2.20 -0.16
CA VAL A 97 17.03 0.97 -0.48
C VAL A 97 17.27 -0.08 0.61
N PHE A 98 16.18 -0.70 1.04
CA PHE A 98 16.17 -1.67 2.13
C PHE A 98 15.68 -3.03 1.64
N GLU A 99 16.37 -4.10 2.06
CA GLU A 99 15.92 -5.49 1.90
C GLU A 99 14.90 -5.78 3.00
N VAL A 100 13.61 -5.47 2.73
CA VAL A 100 12.54 -5.64 3.70
C VAL A 100 11.21 -5.89 3.00
N ASP A 101 10.41 -6.76 3.58
CA ASP A 101 9.00 -6.87 3.23
C ASP A 101 8.17 -5.97 4.17
N PRO A 102 7.74 -4.78 3.72
CA PRO A 102 7.04 -3.83 4.59
C PRO A 102 5.68 -4.34 5.07
N MET A 103 5.18 -5.44 4.47
CA MET A 103 3.92 -6.07 4.84
C MET A 103 4.07 -7.17 5.89
N LEU A 104 5.28 -7.69 6.08
CA LEU A 104 5.57 -8.77 7.02
C LEU A 104 6.45 -8.32 8.19
N GLU A 105 7.28 -7.30 7.96
CA GLU A 105 8.29 -6.82 8.90
C GLU A 105 7.88 -5.46 9.48
N ALA A 106 6.73 -5.42 10.17
CA ALA A 106 6.21 -4.20 10.80
C ALA A 106 7.23 -3.49 11.69
N ASP A 107 8.08 -4.26 12.38
CA ASP A 107 9.12 -3.74 13.27
C ASP A 107 10.27 -3.03 12.55
N PHE A 108 10.41 -3.23 11.22
CA PHE A 108 11.43 -2.53 10.45
C PHE A 108 11.26 -1.02 10.53
N LEU A 109 10.05 -0.52 10.36
CA LEU A 109 9.75 0.91 10.41
C LEU A 109 9.85 1.49 11.84
N ASN A 110 9.87 0.63 12.85
CA ASN A 110 10.13 1.01 14.24
C ASN A 110 11.62 1.15 14.57
N LYS A 111 12.53 0.69 13.69
CA LYS A 111 13.97 0.96 13.78
C LYS A 111 14.22 2.43 13.43
N LYS A 112 14.01 3.29 14.41
CA LYS A 112 13.99 4.75 14.26
C LYS A 112 15.27 5.35 13.68
N GLU A 113 16.39 4.65 13.72
CA GLU A 113 17.69 5.15 13.27
C GLU A 113 17.70 5.43 11.76
N ASP A 114 17.14 4.54 10.95
CA ASP A 114 17.11 4.67 9.48
C ASP A 114 16.07 5.70 8.99
N PHE A 115 15.06 6.01 9.82
CA PHE A 115 13.94 6.90 9.51
C PHE A 115 13.84 8.09 10.43
N SER A 116 14.91 8.42 11.16
CA SER A 116 14.98 9.54 12.12
C SER A 116 14.65 10.90 11.49
N ASP A 117 14.91 11.04 10.18
CA ASP A 117 14.63 12.26 9.42
C ASP A 117 13.15 12.44 9.05
N ILE A 118 12.30 11.45 9.31
CA ILE A 118 10.87 11.52 9.02
C ILE A 118 10.15 12.07 10.25
N PRO A 119 9.55 13.27 10.16
CA PRO A 119 8.77 13.79 11.26
C PRO A 119 7.49 12.99 11.46
N ILE A 120 7.11 12.76 12.71
CA ILE A 120 5.81 12.18 13.04
C ILE A 120 4.76 13.28 13.05
N SER A 121 3.65 13.08 12.35
CA SER A 121 2.50 13.99 12.33
C SER A 121 1.31 13.37 13.05
N SER A 122 0.41 14.19 13.59
CA SER A 122 -0.82 13.67 14.14
C SER A 122 -1.72 13.10 13.04
N TRP A 123 -2.52 12.09 13.40
CA TRP A 123 -3.44 11.45 12.44
C TRP A 123 -4.46 12.43 11.88
N GLU A 124 -4.95 13.35 12.70
CA GLU A 124 -5.96 14.37 12.35
C GLU A 124 -5.44 15.33 11.28
N MET A 125 -4.22 15.78 11.44
CA MET A 125 -3.59 16.74 10.52
C MET A 125 -3.16 16.08 9.21
N GLY A 126 -2.90 14.77 9.23
CA GLY A 126 -2.24 14.08 8.14
C GLY A 126 -0.77 14.44 8.00
N HIS A 127 -0.03 13.65 7.24
CA HIS A 127 1.40 13.91 7.04
C HIS A 127 1.63 14.93 5.92
N PRO A 128 2.33 16.06 6.17
CA PRO A 128 2.43 17.15 5.21
C PRO A 128 3.31 16.84 3.99
N SER A 129 4.26 15.91 4.13
CA SER A 129 5.27 15.66 3.09
C SER A 129 5.56 14.17 2.84
N LEU A 130 4.89 13.24 3.53
CA LEU A 130 5.12 11.82 3.34
C LEU A 130 4.02 11.23 2.47
N ILE A 131 4.42 10.45 1.47
CA ILE A 131 3.52 9.66 0.61
C ILE A 131 4.11 8.27 0.40
N SER A 132 3.28 7.31 0.02
CA SER A 132 3.76 6.02 -0.47
C SER A 132 3.25 5.71 -1.87
N VAL A 133 4.08 5.06 -2.66
CA VAL A 133 3.72 4.52 -3.98
C VAL A 133 4.07 3.03 -3.97
N SER A 134 3.09 2.19 -4.30
CA SER A 134 3.22 0.74 -4.16
C SER A 134 2.89 0.02 -5.45
N GLN A 135 3.78 -0.84 -5.92
CA GLN A 135 3.48 -1.77 -7.01
C GLN A 135 2.90 -3.06 -6.43
N ILE A 136 1.58 -3.24 -6.57
CA ILE A 136 0.82 -4.34 -5.96
C ILE A 136 0.92 -5.59 -6.83
N PRO A 137 1.45 -6.72 -6.33
CA PRO A 137 1.56 -7.96 -7.08
C PRO A 137 0.21 -8.50 -7.57
N PHE A 138 0.24 -9.44 -8.52
CA PHE A 138 -0.99 -10.10 -8.97
C PHE A 138 -1.53 -11.13 -7.98
N GLY A 139 -2.84 -11.35 -8.08
CA GLY A 139 -3.55 -12.46 -7.46
C GLY A 139 -3.42 -12.45 -5.93
N LYS A 140 -3.29 -13.63 -5.35
CA LYS A 140 -3.32 -13.81 -3.89
C LYS A 140 -2.28 -12.95 -3.13
N MET A 141 -1.10 -12.75 -3.69
CA MET A 141 -0.08 -11.90 -3.06
C MET A 141 -0.51 -10.43 -3.04
N GLY A 142 -1.15 -9.96 -4.11
CA GLY A 142 -1.71 -8.62 -4.15
C GLY A 142 -2.85 -8.43 -3.17
N ASP A 143 -3.76 -9.41 -3.06
CA ASP A 143 -4.84 -9.36 -2.06
C ASP A 143 -4.29 -9.34 -0.63
N GLN A 144 -3.22 -10.12 -0.34
CA GLN A 144 -2.53 -10.10 0.94
C GLN A 144 -1.88 -8.74 1.22
N MET A 145 -1.22 -8.14 0.24
CA MET A 145 -0.60 -6.83 0.38
C MET A 145 -1.65 -5.73 0.63
N ILE A 146 -2.77 -5.75 -0.09
CA ILE A 146 -3.88 -4.81 0.13
C ILE A 146 -4.46 -5.01 1.52
N SER A 147 -4.63 -6.26 1.98
CA SER A 147 -5.09 -6.55 3.35
C SER A 147 -4.15 -5.97 4.41
N SER A 148 -2.83 -6.06 4.19
CA SER A 148 -1.83 -5.46 5.09
C SER A 148 -1.89 -3.93 5.07
N ILE A 149 -2.10 -3.31 3.90
CA ILE A 149 -2.30 -1.86 3.79
C ILE A 149 -3.55 -1.43 4.57
N ILE A 150 -4.65 -2.15 4.43
CA ILE A 150 -5.89 -1.92 5.17
C ILE A 150 -5.64 -2.01 6.69
N SER A 151 -4.94 -3.05 7.14
CA SER A 151 -4.56 -3.20 8.56
C SER A 151 -3.67 -2.06 9.05
N MET A 152 -2.69 -1.62 8.24
CA MET A 152 -1.85 -0.46 8.59
C MET A 152 -2.68 0.81 8.82
N ILE A 153 -3.71 1.04 8.00
CA ILE A 153 -4.60 2.20 8.15
C ILE A 153 -5.46 2.05 9.40
N TYR A 154 -6.04 0.87 9.63
CA TYR A 154 -6.93 0.62 10.76
C TYR A 154 -6.22 0.74 12.09
N ASP A 155 -5.09 0.07 12.25
CA ASP A 155 -4.32 -0.01 13.49
C ASP A 155 -3.26 1.09 13.62
N LYS A 156 -3.12 1.96 12.61
CA LYS A 156 -2.14 3.07 12.55
C LYS A 156 -0.70 2.60 12.79
N TRP A 157 -0.32 1.47 12.20
CA TRP A 157 1.03 0.91 12.30
C TRP A 157 1.80 1.00 10.97
N GLY A 158 3.06 0.54 10.97
CA GLY A 158 3.91 0.56 9.78
C GLY A 158 4.08 1.98 9.24
N LEU A 159 3.83 2.20 7.96
CA LEU A 159 3.92 3.54 7.37
C LEU A 159 2.96 4.54 8.01
N GLN A 160 1.78 4.09 8.41
CA GLN A 160 0.78 4.96 9.01
C GLN A 160 1.11 5.39 10.46
N SER A 161 2.18 4.84 11.05
CA SER A 161 2.70 5.30 12.36
C SER A 161 3.36 6.68 12.31
N PHE A 162 3.78 7.14 11.12
CA PHE A 162 4.29 8.50 10.92
C PHE A 162 3.18 9.56 10.81
N GLY A 163 1.92 9.13 10.75
CA GLY A 163 0.74 9.97 10.56
C GLY A 163 -0.15 9.43 9.44
N ARG A 164 -1.23 10.09 9.15
CA ARG A 164 -2.16 9.71 8.08
C ARG A 164 -1.55 10.03 6.72
N ILE A 165 -1.12 9.00 5.98
CA ILE A 165 -0.34 9.09 4.76
C ILE A 165 -1.20 8.67 3.57
N PRO A 166 -1.31 9.47 2.49
CA PRO A 166 -1.89 9.04 1.23
C PRO A 166 -1.03 7.96 0.57
N MET A 167 -1.69 6.97 -0.03
CA MET A 167 -1.06 5.80 -0.63
C MET A 167 -1.48 5.67 -2.09
N TYR A 168 -0.53 5.65 -3.00
CA TYR A 168 -0.77 5.43 -4.42
C TYR A 168 -0.49 3.98 -4.77
N LEU A 169 -1.49 3.27 -5.31
CA LEU A 169 -1.42 1.85 -5.59
C LEU A 169 -1.42 1.62 -7.10
N ILE A 170 -0.35 1.02 -7.61
CA ILE A 170 -0.27 0.58 -9.01
C ILE A 170 -0.61 -0.90 -9.02
N THR A 171 -1.71 -1.26 -9.65
CA THR A 171 -2.22 -2.62 -9.66
C THR A 171 -2.81 -3.01 -11.01
N HIS A 172 -3.04 -4.29 -11.23
CA HIS A 172 -3.73 -4.75 -12.44
C HIS A 172 -5.16 -4.24 -12.47
N SER A 173 -5.67 -3.85 -13.66
CA SER A 173 -7.02 -3.25 -13.83
C SER A 173 -8.14 -4.08 -13.19
N ARG A 174 -8.10 -5.40 -13.33
CA ARG A 174 -9.10 -6.29 -12.68
C ARG A 174 -9.10 -6.22 -11.15
N GLN A 175 -7.93 -6.01 -10.54
CA GLN A 175 -7.84 -5.85 -9.08
C GLN A 175 -8.34 -4.47 -8.67
N ALA A 176 -8.02 -3.43 -9.47
CA ALA A 176 -8.58 -2.10 -9.28
C ALA A 176 -10.11 -2.08 -9.40
N GLU A 177 -10.68 -2.74 -10.41
CA GLU A 177 -12.12 -2.89 -10.56
C GLU A 177 -12.77 -3.53 -9.33
N ARG A 178 -12.16 -4.58 -8.76
CA ARG A 178 -12.64 -5.21 -7.53
C ARG A 178 -12.59 -4.28 -6.33
N LEU A 179 -11.52 -3.48 -6.20
CA LEU A 179 -11.35 -2.54 -5.09
C LEU A 179 -12.31 -1.35 -5.18
N LEU A 180 -12.69 -0.96 -6.39
CA LEU A 180 -13.59 0.16 -6.67
C LEU A 180 -15.05 -0.27 -6.81
N SER A 181 -15.36 -1.56 -6.67
CA SER A 181 -16.73 -2.09 -6.82
C SER A 181 -17.66 -1.48 -5.78
N GLY A 182 -18.77 -0.92 -6.23
CA GLY A 182 -19.81 -0.36 -5.39
C GLY A 182 -20.80 -1.39 -4.86
N GLU A 183 -21.77 -0.92 -4.11
CA GLU A 183 -22.90 -1.72 -3.62
C GLU A 183 -23.67 -2.36 -4.79
N GLY A 184 -24.02 -3.64 -4.65
CA GLY A 184 -24.71 -4.41 -5.69
C GLY A 184 -23.81 -4.95 -6.82
N ASP A 185 -22.53 -4.60 -6.88
CA ASP A 185 -21.61 -5.17 -7.85
C ASP A 185 -21.17 -6.58 -7.41
N ASN A 186 -21.28 -7.54 -8.33
CA ASN A 186 -20.86 -8.93 -8.10
C ASN A 186 -19.36 -9.12 -7.86
N LYS A 187 -18.53 -8.12 -8.17
CA LYS A 187 -17.09 -8.09 -7.87
C LYS A 187 -16.79 -7.61 -6.46
N ARG A 188 -17.78 -7.07 -5.75
CA ARG A 188 -17.62 -6.57 -4.38
C ARG A 188 -17.20 -7.70 -3.43
N SER A 189 -16.27 -7.42 -2.57
CA SER A 189 -15.67 -8.37 -1.64
C SER A 189 -15.46 -7.73 -0.27
N GLN A 190 -15.19 -8.54 0.73
CA GLN A 190 -14.82 -8.05 2.06
C GLN A 190 -13.64 -7.06 2.01
N LEU A 191 -12.64 -7.34 1.15
CA LEU A 191 -11.47 -6.47 1.01
C LEU A 191 -11.84 -5.06 0.53
N ASN A 192 -12.75 -4.97 -0.45
CA ASN A 192 -13.25 -3.70 -0.95
C ASN A 192 -14.07 -2.96 0.12
N LEU A 193 -14.93 -3.66 0.85
CA LEU A 193 -15.74 -3.08 1.91
C LEU A 193 -14.87 -2.46 3.02
N PHE A 194 -13.79 -3.14 3.42
CA PHE A 194 -12.83 -2.59 4.37
C PHE A 194 -12.10 -1.38 3.81
N ALA A 195 -11.67 -1.43 2.55
CA ALA A 195 -10.99 -0.30 1.92
C ALA A 195 -11.90 0.94 1.87
N GLU A 196 -13.16 0.78 1.47
CA GLU A 196 -14.19 1.82 1.44
C GLU A 196 -14.48 2.41 2.83
N GLY A 197 -14.44 1.58 3.87
CA GLY A 197 -14.68 2.02 5.24
C GLY A 197 -13.50 2.73 5.90
N LEU A 198 -12.28 2.56 5.38
CA LEU A 198 -11.06 3.12 5.96
C LEU A 198 -10.49 4.32 5.20
N GLY A 199 -10.84 4.48 3.94
CA GLY A 199 -10.31 5.56 3.12
C GLY A 199 -11.15 5.84 1.88
N ASP A 200 -10.89 6.98 1.29
CA ASP A 200 -11.37 7.35 -0.03
C ASP A 200 -10.43 6.77 -1.07
N MET A 201 -10.97 6.00 -2.03
CA MET A 201 -10.18 5.37 -3.09
C MET A 201 -10.66 5.85 -4.45
N GLU A 202 -9.76 6.46 -5.21
CA GLU A 202 -10.02 7.05 -6.51
C GLU A 202 -9.15 6.43 -7.59
N LEU A 203 -9.73 6.15 -8.77
CA LEU A 203 -8.98 5.79 -9.96
C LEU A 203 -8.41 7.05 -10.60
N LEU A 204 -7.07 7.16 -10.64
CA LEU A 204 -6.42 8.29 -11.28
C LEU A 204 -6.18 8.07 -12.76
N GLN A 205 -5.68 6.89 -13.15
CA GLN A 205 -5.31 6.59 -14.54
C GLN A 205 -5.26 5.10 -14.82
N ILE A 206 -5.49 4.74 -16.10
CA ILE A 206 -5.32 3.39 -16.64
C ILE A 206 -4.20 3.41 -17.67
N PHE A 207 -3.33 2.40 -17.62
CA PHE A 207 -2.20 2.21 -18.53
C PHE A 207 -2.36 0.88 -19.27
N LYS A 208 -2.22 0.89 -20.59
CA LYS A 208 -2.37 -0.32 -21.43
C LYS A 208 -1.03 -0.98 -21.76
N ASP A 209 0.04 -0.22 -21.71
CA ASP A 209 1.39 -0.63 -22.09
C ASP A 209 2.43 -0.15 -21.07
N GLY A 210 3.71 -0.53 -21.27
CA GLY A 210 4.83 -0.06 -20.47
C GLY A 210 5.09 -0.86 -19.20
N PHE A 211 4.37 -1.98 -19.01
CA PHE A 211 4.51 -2.86 -17.86
C PHE A 211 4.93 -4.28 -18.23
N TYR A 212 5.53 -4.97 -17.27
CA TYR A 212 5.73 -6.41 -17.30
C TYR A 212 5.19 -7.04 -16.01
N PRO A 213 4.41 -8.12 -16.12
CA PRO A 213 3.86 -8.74 -17.35
C PRO A 213 3.00 -7.77 -18.15
N LYS A 214 2.83 -8.05 -19.47
CA LYS A 214 1.93 -7.25 -20.32
C LYS A 214 0.50 -7.35 -19.81
N GLY A 215 -0.19 -6.23 -19.76
CA GLY A 215 -1.56 -6.13 -19.28
C GLY A 215 -1.99 -4.69 -19.07
N GLU A 216 -3.22 -4.52 -18.65
CA GLU A 216 -3.77 -3.24 -18.30
C GLU A 216 -3.62 -3.00 -16.80
N TYR A 217 -3.11 -1.83 -16.43
CA TYR A 217 -2.82 -1.45 -15.06
C TYR A 217 -3.53 -0.16 -14.69
N ALA A 218 -3.84 -0.03 -13.42
CA ALA A 218 -4.50 1.14 -12.87
C ALA A 218 -3.64 1.76 -11.76
N LEU A 219 -3.65 3.08 -11.71
CA LEU A 219 -3.14 3.89 -10.61
C LEU A 219 -4.32 4.33 -9.75
N LEU A 220 -4.32 3.94 -8.49
CA LEU A 220 -5.32 4.32 -7.50
C LEU A 220 -4.71 5.27 -6.48
N ASP A 221 -5.49 6.24 -6.02
CA ASP A 221 -5.20 7.11 -4.87
C ASP A 221 -6.04 6.64 -3.69
N LEU A 222 -5.40 6.19 -2.62
CA LEU A 222 -6.04 5.80 -1.36
C LEU A 222 -5.71 6.82 -0.29
N LYS A 223 -6.71 7.57 0.14
CA LYS A 223 -6.62 8.59 1.20
C LYS A 223 -7.31 8.08 2.46
N PRO A 224 -6.56 7.68 3.49
CA PRO A 224 -7.17 7.23 4.74
C PRO A 224 -8.07 8.30 5.36
N PHE A 225 -9.22 7.90 5.91
CA PHE A 225 -10.11 8.80 6.63
C PHE A 225 -9.50 9.22 7.97
N ILE A 226 -9.85 10.41 8.45
CA ILE A 226 -9.49 10.85 9.81
C ILE A 226 -10.16 9.91 10.83
N THR A 227 -11.44 9.68 10.65
CA THR A 227 -12.23 8.72 11.43
C THR A 227 -12.68 7.60 10.48
N PRO A 228 -12.20 6.37 10.66
CA PRO A 228 -12.69 5.23 9.90
C PRO A 228 -14.20 5.07 10.02
N LYS A 229 -14.85 4.65 8.94
CA LYS A 229 -16.28 4.31 8.95
C LYS A 229 -16.54 2.89 9.47
N ILE A 230 -15.47 2.08 9.61
CA ILE A 230 -15.52 0.72 10.14
C ILE A 230 -15.07 0.74 11.60
N THR A 231 -15.86 0.15 12.48
CA THR A 231 -15.64 0.14 13.94
C THR A 231 -15.24 -1.22 14.51
N GLY A 232 -15.21 -2.27 13.71
CA GLY A 232 -14.85 -3.62 14.17
C GLY A 232 -15.19 -4.72 13.17
N ALA A 233 -14.85 -5.96 13.47
CA ALA A 233 -15.14 -7.13 12.65
C ALA A 233 -16.26 -8.00 13.25
N GLY A 234 -17.31 -8.27 12.49
CA GLY A 234 -18.45 -9.07 12.94
C GLY A 234 -18.34 -10.57 12.60
N THR A 235 -19.17 -11.41 13.21
CA THR A 235 -19.30 -12.83 12.94
C THR A 235 -20.77 -13.25 12.72
N GLU A 236 -20.97 -14.41 12.09
CA GLU A 236 -22.28 -14.94 11.72
C GLU A 236 -23.30 -15.05 12.87
N LYS A 237 -22.83 -15.21 14.11
CA LYS A 237 -23.69 -15.42 15.27
C LYS A 237 -24.52 -14.20 15.69
N LEU A 238 -24.14 -13.04 15.20
CA LEU A 238 -24.76 -11.76 15.51
C LEU A 238 -25.88 -11.38 14.54
N LEU A 239 -26.10 -12.20 13.50
CA LEU A 239 -26.99 -11.90 12.40
C LEU A 239 -28.50 -11.90 12.80
N LYS A 240 -28.84 -12.39 13.97
CA LYS A 240 -30.25 -12.50 14.39
C LYS A 240 -30.93 -11.17 14.71
N ASP A 241 -30.15 -10.19 15.15
CA ASP A 241 -30.64 -8.89 15.62
C ASP A 241 -30.27 -7.73 14.70
N LEU A 242 -29.98 -8.03 13.42
CA LEU A 242 -29.67 -7.02 12.43
C LEU A 242 -30.96 -6.31 11.96
N SER A 243 -30.81 -5.03 11.58
CA SER A 243 -31.92 -4.25 10.99
C SER A 243 -32.25 -4.68 9.56
N PHE A 244 -31.45 -5.58 8.96
CA PHE A 244 -31.60 -6.10 7.60
C PHE A 244 -31.57 -7.63 7.56
N ASP A 245 -31.91 -8.22 6.39
CA ASP A 245 -31.94 -9.68 6.23
C ASP A 245 -30.54 -10.29 6.37
N SER A 246 -30.37 -11.22 7.33
CA SER A 246 -29.14 -11.96 7.57
C SER A 246 -28.64 -12.79 6.36
N LYS A 247 -29.49 -12.98 5.35
CA LYS A 247 -29.16 -13.63 4.07
C LYS A 247 -28.64 -12.66 3.02
N THR A 248 -28.57 -11.36 3.35
CA THR A 248 -28.02 -10.37 2.44
C THR A 248 -26.58 -10.75 2.09
N LEU A 249 -26.29 -10.84 0.80
CA LEU A 249 -24.94 -11.13 0.33
C LEU A 249 -23.99 -9.99 0.72
N ILE A 250 -22.75 -10.30 1.04
CA ILE A 250 -21.72 -9.32 1.39
C ILE A 250 -21.52 -8.25 0.30
N THR A 251 -21.78 -8.60 -0.96
CA THR A 251 -21.75 -7.70 -2.11
C THR A 251 -22.80 -6.59 -2.04
N ASN A 252 -23.87 -6.81 -1.28
CA ASN A 252 -25.02 -5.90 -1.16
C ASN A 252 -25.03 -5.16 0.18
N LEU A 253 -24.02 -5.37 1.04
CA LEU A 253 -23.91 -4.62 2.29
C LEU A 253 -23.36 -3.22 2.05
N THR A 254 -23.97 -2.23 2.71
CA THR A 254 -23.36 -0.90 2.87
C THR A 254 -22.31 -0.91 3.98
N VAL A 255 -21.51 0.13 4.08
CA VAL A 255 -20.55 0.31 5.19
C VAL A 255 -21.30 0.41 6.53
N GLU A 256 -22.44 1.11 6.56
CA GLU A 256 -23.26 1.28 7.75
C GLU A 256 -23.82 -0.07 8.25
N GLN A 257 -24.31 -0.90 7.35
CA GLN A 257 -24.80 -2.26 7.68
C GLN A 257 -23.67 -3.16 8.16
N PHE A 258 -22.48 -3.03 7.58
CA PHE A 258 -21.30 -3.75 8.05
C PHE A 258 -20.87 -3.30 9.45
N ASN A 259 -20.93 -2.00 9.73
CA ASN A 259 -20.66 -1.45 11.06
C ASN A 259 -21.69 -1.95 12.10
N GLU A 260 -22.96 -2.06 11.73
CA GLU A 260 -23.99 -2.65 12.62
C GLU A 260 -23.61 -4.08 13.05
N ILE A 261 -23.11 -4.89 12.10
CA ILE A 261 -22.59 -6.24 12.40
C ILE A 261 -21.43 -6.15 13.39
N ALA A 262 -20.49 -5.25 13.11
CA ALA A 262 -19.30 -5.08 13.91
C ALA A 262 -19.61 -4.62 15.35
N GLU A 263 -20.48 -3.63 15.53
CA GLU A 263 -20.89 -3.14 16.85
C GLU A 263 -21.62 -4.22 17.66
N LYS A 264 -22.49 -5.00 17.03
CA LYS A 264 -23.13 -6.12 17.70
C LYS A 264 -22.15 -7.19 18.14
N TYR A 265 -21.11 -7.45 17.33
CA TYR A 265 -20.03 -8.35 17.69
C TYR A 265 -19.21 -7.84 18.86
N ASP A 266 -18.84 -6.59 18.87
CA ASP A 266 -18.04 -6.00 19.95
C ASP A 266 -18.76 -6.02 21.29
N ASN A 267 -20.08 -5.89 21.26
CA ASN A 267 -20.95 -5.97 22.45
C ASN A 267 -21.34 -7.40 22.81
N TRP A 268 -20.91 -8.41 22.04
CA TRP A 268 -21.28 -9.79 22.30
C TRP A 268 -20.49 -10.36 23.50
N PRO A 269 -21.19 -10.81 24.57
CA PRO A 269 -20.56 -11.25 25.81
C PRO A 269 -19.71 -12.53 25.67
N PHE A 270 -19.91 -13.28 24.59
CA PHE A 270 -19.17 -14.52 24.30
C PHE A 270 -18.17 -14.39 23.14
N LYS A 271 -17.81 -13.16 22.77
CA LYS A 271 -16.80 -12.98 21.71
C LYS A 271 -15.49 -13.64 22.15
N PRO A 272 -14.80 -14.37 21.25
CA PRO A 272 -13.51 -14.95 21.58
C PRO A 272 -12.50 -13.84 21.90
N GLU A 273 -11.68 -14.05 22.94
CA GLU A 273 -10.63 -13.11 23.32
C GLU A 273 -9.59 -12.90 22.21
N VAL A 274 -9.46 -13.88 21.33
CA VAL A 274 -8.60 -13.81 20.15
C VAL A 274 -9.50 -13.72 18.93
N LEU A 275 -9.64 -12.54 18.38
CA LEU A 275 -10.14 -12.35 17.03
C LEU A 275 -9.17 -13.04 16.07
N LEU A 276 -9.64 -14.11 15.45
CA LEU A 276 -8.97 -14.68 14.30
C LEU A 276 -9.20 -13.71 13.13
N TYR A 277 -8.40 -12.66 13.06
CA TYR A 277 -8.37 -11.82 11.87
C TYR A 277 -8.06 -12.75 10.70
N PRO A 278 -8.96 -12.90 9.72
CA PRO A 278 -8.65 -13.69 8.53
C PRO A 278 -7.43 -13.16 7.77
N PHE A 279 -6.92 -12.02 8.21
CA PHE A 279 -5.78 -11.29 7.66
C PHE A 279 -4.54 -11.26 8.56
N ASP A 280 -4.53 -11.96 9.72
CA ASP A 280 -3.29 -12.06 10.50
C ASP A 280 -2.27 -12.92 9.73
N PRO A 281 -1.23 -12.31 9.12
CA PRO A 281 -0.20 -13.05 8.40
C PRO A 281 0.57 -14.00 9.31
N PHE A 282 0.52 -13.80 10.64
CA PHE A 282 1.19 -14.59 11.66
C PHE A 282 0.33 -15.71 12.28
N TYR A 283 -0.94 -15.82 11.87
CA TYR A 283 -1.86 -16.83 12.40
C TYR A 283 -1.30 -18.25 12.38
N LYS A 284 -0.55 -18.63 11.33
CA LYS A 284 0.11 -19.95 11.22
C LYS A 284 1.28 -20.14 12.17
N VAL A 285 1.92 -19.05 12.61
CA VAL A 285 3.09 -19.10 13.50
C VAL A 285 2.65 -19.29 14.95
N ARG A 286 1.53 -18.70 15.38
CA ARG A 286 1.03 -18.79 16.77
C ARG A 286 0.42 -20.16 17.15
N ARG A 287 0.09 -21.02 16.17
CA ARG A 287 -0.40 -22.39 16.45
C ARG A 287 0.70 -23.44 16.67
N ARG A 288 1.97 -23.08 16.68
CA ARG A 288 3.11 -24.01 16.86
C ARG A 288 3.91 -23.77 18.14
N VAL A 289 3.32 -23.11 19.12
CA VAL A 289 3.88 -22.98 20.48
C VAL A 289 2.99 -23.72 21.46
#